data_dc7249bd369bc2a82b0c9e6c9d505ec3
#
_entry.id   dc7249bd369bc2a82b0c9e6c9d505ec3
#
_cell.length_a   1.000
_cell.length_b   1.000
_cell.length_c   1.000
_cell.angle_alpha   90.00
_cell.angle_beta   90.00
_cell.angle_gamma   90.00
#
_symmetry.space_group_name_H-M   'P 1'
#
loop_
_entity.id
_entity.type
_entity.pdbx_description
1 polymer ?
#
loop_
_entity_poly.entity_id
_entity_poly.type
_entity_poly.pdbx_seq_one_letter_code
_entity_poly.pdbx_strand_id
1 'polypeptide(L)'
;GFGIVIDTKAPDAASDLLVTDNVGAYQGPVVSGDTTDDNTPTLSGRAEPGSTVNIIDNGQVIGTAKVNPDGTWSYTPDQPLANGAHDLTTTVTDPSGNTGPEGSHVVITVDVVPGKVEITAVTDDTGSVTGSLSQGALTDDTRPQISGTAKAGSTVTIMDGSNVLGTTTAGADGTWSFTPSV
;
A
#
# COMPACT_ATOMS: atom_id res chain seq x y z
N GLY A 1 -1.83 -12.22 -53.43
CA GLY A 1 -2.43 -13.20 -52.55
C GLY A 1 -2.35 -12.68 -51.11
N PHE A 2 -3.39 -12.85 -50.31
CA PHE A 2 -3.34 -12.61 -48.86
C PHE A 2 -2.70 -13.84 -48.24
N GLY A 3 -1.53 -13.65 -47.59
CA GLY A 3 -0.98 -14.65 -46.67
C GLY A 3 -1.60 -14.44 -45.29
N ILE A 4 -2.15 -15.50 -44.70
CA ILE A 4 -2.55 -15.55 -43.29
C ILE A 4 -1.59 -16.51 -42.58
N VAL A 5 -1.21 -16.14 -41.38
CA VAL A 5 -0.48 -17.02 -40.45
C VAL A 5 -1.48 -17.41 -39.36
N ILE A 6 -1.63 -18.69 -39.15
CA ILE A 6 -2.46 -19.23 -38.08
C ILE A 6 -1.50 -19.64 -36.95
N ASP A 7 -1.66 -19.01 -35.79
CA ASP A 7 -0.94 -19.36 -34.56
C ASP A 7 -1.93 -20.01 -33.58
N THR A 8 -1.64 -21.24 -33.18
CA THR A 8 -2.44 -22.01 -32.23
C THR A 8 -1.63 -22.44 -31.00
N LYS A 9 -0.40 -21.95 -30.90
CA LYS A 9 0.48 -22.29 -29.77
C LYS A 9 0.25 -21.31 -28.65
N ALA A 10 -0.22 -21.76 -27.50
CA ALA A 10 -0.28 -20.93 -26.30
C ALA A 10 1.12 -20.62 -25.77
N PRO A 11 1.34 -19.40 -25.20
CA PRO A 11 2.59 -19.06 -24.54
C PRO A 11 2.82 -19.90 -23.29
N ASP A 12 4.09 -19.97 -22.86
CA ASP A 12 4.43 -20.54 -21.57
C ASP A 12 3.91 -19.64 -20.43
N ALA A 13 3.77 -20.20 -19.21
CA ALA A 13 3.44 -19.44 -18.03
C ALA A 13 4.48 -18.32 -17.78
N ALA A 14 4.05 -17.20 -17.19
CA ALA A 14 4.99 -16.17 -16.76
C ALA A 14 5.95 -16.74 -15.70
N SER A 15 7.19 -16.27 -15.73
CA SER A 15 8.24 -16.62 -14.76
C SER A 15 8.63 -15.43 -13.90
N ASP A 16 9.39 -15.71 -12.82
CA ASP A 16 9.99 -14.71 -11.95
C ASP A 16 8.96 -13.73 -11.36
N LEU A 17 7.76 -14.23 -11.04
CA LEU A 17 6.72 -13.41 -10.39
C LEU A 17 7.27 -12.86 -9.07
N LEU A 18 7.39 -11.54 -9.00
CA LEU A 18 7.82 -10.78 -7.85
C LEU A 18 6.69 -9.82 -7.44
N VAL A 19 6.37 -9.81 -6.16
CA VAL A 19 5.50 -8.82 -5.52
C VAL A 19 6.39 -7.90 -4.71
N THR A 20 6.21 -6.60 -4.87
CA THR A 20 7.06 -5.59 -4.19
C THR A 20 6.18 -4.60 -3.43
N ASP A 21 6.47 -4.46 -2.15
CA ASP A 21 5.94 -3.42 -1.26
C ASP A 21 6.70 -2.12 -1.51
N ASN A 22 5.98 -1.02 -1.75
CA ASN A 22 6.52 0.30 -2.06
C ASN A 22 6.17 1.35 -1.00
N VAL A 23 5.51 0.96 0.10
CA VAL A 23 5.00 1.89 1.11
C VAL A 23 5.50 1.54 2.52
N GLY A 24 5.30 2.46 3.46
CA GLY A 24 5.59 2.21 4.86
C GLY A 24 7.07 2.11 5.20
N ALA A 25 7.34 1.49 6.35
CA ALA A 25 8.69 1.38 6.92
C ALA A 25 9.46 0.17 6.36
N TYR A 26 8.77 -0.84 5.87
CA TYR A 26 9.35 -2.04 5.27
C TYR A 26 8.97 -2.05 3.80
N GLN A 27 9.96 -1.85 2.93
CA GLN A 27 9.79 -1.85 1.48
C GLN A 27 10.67 -2.91 0.86
N GLY A 28 10.21 -3.50 -0.23
CA GLY A 28 10.96 -4.52 -0.96
C GLY A 28 10.13 -5.74 -1.33
N PRO A 29 10.81 -6.87 -1.66
CA PRO A 29 10.13 -8.10 -2.05
C PRO A 29 9.22 -8.64 -0.94
N VAL A 30 8.00 -9.01 -1.33
CA VAL A 30 7.02 -9.71 -0.49
C VAL A 30 6.90 -11.15 -1.00
N VAL A 31 7.14 -12.13 -0.14
CA VAL A 31 7.08 -13.56 -0.52
C VAL A 31 5.84 -14.23 0.07
N SER A 32 5.54 -15.44 -0.41
CA SER A 32 4.39 -16.19 0.11
C SER A 32 4.46 -16.41 1.61
N GLY A 33 3.40 -16.01 2.31
CA GLY A 33 3.26 -16.06 3.76
C GLY A 33 3.52 -14.71 4.46
N ASP A 34 4.04 -13.73 3.75
CA ASP A 34 4.29 -12.40 4.31
C ASP A 34 3.01 -11.57 4.47
N THR A 35 3.12 -10.58 5.36
CA THR A 35 2.12 -9.51 5.53
C THR A 35 2.73 -8.19 5.03
N THR A 36 1.95 -7.42 4.26
CA THR A 36 2.34 -6.12 3.73
C THR A 36 1.31 -5.05 4.12
N ASP A 37 1.75 -3.82 4.31
CA ASP A 37 0.88 -2.65 4.46
C ASP A 37 0.67 -1.91 3.12
N ASP A 38 1.24 -2.42 2.04
CA ASP A 38 0.98 -1.95 0.69
C ASP A 38 -0.26 -2.66 0.10
N ASN A 39 -1.34 -1.93 -0.10
CA ASN A 39 -2.54 -2.46 -0.75
C ASN A 39 -2.57 -2.26 -2.27
N THR A 40 -1.51 -1.69 -2.82
CA THR A 40 -1.28 -1.58 -4.26
C THR A 40 0.13 -2.06 -4.62
N PRO A 41 0.54 -3.27 -4.17
CA PRO A 41 1.89 -3.74 -4.39
C PRO A 41 2.18 -3.89 -5.88
N THR A 42 3.42 -3.61 -6.29
CA THR A 42 3.81 -3.80 -7.68
C THR A 42 4.14 -5.26 -7.95
N LEU A 43 3.45 -5.84 -8.93
CA LEU A 43 3.76 -7.15 -9.47
C LEU A 43 4.64 -7.02 -10.71
N SER A 44 5.64 -7.87 -10.85
CA SER A 44 6.54 -7.87 -12.02
C SER A 44 7.03 -9.28 -12.32
N GLY A 45 7.59 -9.47 -13.52
CA GLY A 45 8.11 -10.76 -13.93
C GLY A 45 8.54 -10.77 -15.40
N ARG A 46 8.60 -11.99 -15.96
CA ARG A 46 8.95 -12.22 -17.37
C ARG A 46 7.88 -13.06 -18.06
N ALA A 47 7.65 -12.77 -19.34
CA ALA A 47 6.77 -13.52 -20.21
C ALA A 47 7.16 -13.33 -21.68
N GLU A 48 6.45 -13.96 -22.59
CA GLU A 48 6.70 -13.85 -24.03
C GLU A 48 6.52 -12.41 -24.53
N PRO A 49 7.54 -11.82 -25.18
CA PRO A 49 7.48 -10.44 -25.69
C PRO A 49 6.25 -10.17 -26.56
N GLY A 50 5.58 -9.04 -26.33
CA GLY A 50 4.38 -8.63 -27.06
C GLY A 50 3.08 -9.23 -26.57
N SER A 51 3.13 -10.23 -25.71
CA SER A 51 1.95 -10.82 -25.05
C SER A 51 1.32 -9.90 -24.02
N THR A 52 0.20 -10.32 -23.47
CA THR A 52 -0.49 -9.67 -22.35
C THR A 52 -0.48 -10.62 -21.17
N VAL A 53 -0.01 -10.16 -20.02
CA VAL A 53 -0.15 -10.85 -18.75
C VAL A 53 -1.46 -10.43 -18.10
N ASN A 54 -2.29 -11.39 -17.74
CA ASN A 54 -3.45 -11.17 -16.89
C ASN A 54 -3.02 -11.41 -15.44
N ILE A 55 -3.28 -10.47 -14.56
CA ILE A 55 -3.01 -10.57 -13.14
C ILE A 55 -4.28 -11.04 -12.44
N ILE A 56 -4.15 -12.10 -11.65
CA ILE A 56 -5.25 -12.79 -11.01
C ILE A 56 -5.04 -12.76 -9.49
N ASP A 57 -6.07 -12.39 -8.77
CA ASP A 57 -6.16 -12.43 -7.31
C ASP A 57 -7.36 -13.27 -6.90
N ASN A 58 -7.12 -14.30 -6.07
CA ASN A 58 -8.18 -15.23 -5.61
C ASN A 58 -9.07 -15.73 -6.75
N GLY A 59 -8.47 -16.02 -7.92
CA GLY A 59 -9.17 -16.51 -9.11
C GLY A 59 -9.89 -15.45 -9.94
N GLN A 60 -9.80 -14.17 -9.59
CA GLN A 60 -10.38 -13.05 -10.34
C GLN A 60 -9.30 -12.23 -11.03
N VAL A 61 -9.51 -11.89 -12.31
CA VAL A 61 -8.60 -10.98 -13.02
C VAL A 61 -8.77 -9.57 -12.47
N ILE A 62 -7.70 -9.02 -11.89
CA ILE A 62 -7.66 -7.67 -11.31
C ILE A 62 -6.99 -6.64 -12.24
N GLY A 63 -6.36 -7.10 -13.30
CA GLY A 63 -5.76 -6.22 -14.29
C GLY A 63 -4.90 -6.94 -15.31
N THR A 64 -4.27 -6.16 -16.19
CA THR A 64 -3.43 -6.68 -17.26
C THR A 64 -2.18 -5.83 -17.45
N ALA A 65 -1.08 -6.45 -17.87
CA ALA A 65 0.15 -5.77 -18.27
C ALA A 65 0.60 -6.21 -19.66
N LYS A 66 1.15 -5.28 -20.45
CA LYS A 66 1.83 -5.61 -21.69
C LYS A 66 3.26 -6.05 -21.43
N VAL A 67 3.68 -7.11 -22.11
CA VAL A 67 5.06 -7.59 -22.05
C VAL A 67 5.92 -6.76 -23.01
N ASN A 68 7.00 -6.20 -22.46
CA ASN A 68 7.96 -5.41 -23.20
C ASN A 68 8.76 -6.28 -24.22
N PRO A 69 9.44 -5.66 -25.22
CA PRO A 69 10.28 -6.40 -26.15
C PRO A 69 11.43 -7.19 -25.52
N ASP A 70 11.85 -6.82 -24.31
CA ASP A 70 12.87 -7.53 -23.54
C ASP A 70 12.30 -8.68 -22.66
N GLY A 71 11.01 -8.93 -22.76
CA GLY A 71 10.31 -9.96 -22.01
C GLY A 71 9.89 -9.57 -20.59
N THR A 72 10.15 -8.33 -20.16
CA THR A 72 9.72 -7.86 -18.83
C THR A 72 8.31 -7.32 -18.84
N TRP A 73 7.64 -7.38 -17.70
CA TRP A 73 6.34 -6.74 -17.47
C TRP A 73 6.24 -6.23 -16.03
N SER A 74 5.37 -5.28 -15.79
CA SER A 74 5.07 -4.74 -14.47
C SER A 74 3.60 -4.28 -14.42
N TYR A 75 2.99 -4.44 -13.26
CA TYR A 75 1.62 -4.03 -12.95
C TYR A 75 1.49 -3.56 -11.51
N THR A 76 0.85 -2.45 -11.31
CA THR A 76 0.42 -1.97 -9.99
C THR A 76 -1.10 -1.84 -10.02
N PRO A 77 -1.84 -2.42 -9.05
CA PRO A 77 -3.30 -2.35 -9.02
C PRO A 77 -3.83 -0.91 -9.05
N ASP A 78 -4.77 -0.62 -9.95
CA ASP A 78 -5.48 0.67 -10.01
C ASP A 78 -6.47 0.83 -8.85
N GLN A 79 -6.96 -0.29 -8.32
CA GLN A 79 -7.82 -0.34 -7.15
C GLN A 79 -7.09 -1.04 -6.01
N PRO A 80 -7.10 -0.46 -4.80
CA PRO A 80 -6.48 -1.08 -3.64
C PRO A 80 -7.06 -2.47 -3.34
N LEU A 81 -6.17 -3.42 -3.05
CA LEU A 81 -6.54 -4.72 -2.51
C LEU A 81 -7.17 -4.53 -1.12
N ALA A 82 -8.15 -5.34 -0.78
CA ALA A 82 -8.77 -5.31 0.54
C ALA A 82 -7.80 -5.84 1.63
N ASN A 83 -8.05 -5.52 2.90
CA ASN A 83 -7.35 -6.23 3.96
C ASN A 83 -7.71 -7.72 3.97
N GLY A 84 -6.72 -8.59 4.12
CA GLY A 84 -6.89 -10.03 4.15
C GLY A 84 -5.94 -10.78 3.25
N ALA A 85 -6.21 -12.07 3.04
CA ALA A 85 -5.37 -12.96 2.24
C ALA A 85 -5.66 -12.80 0.74
N HIS A 86 -4.59 -12.72 -0.04
CA HIS A 86 -4.58 -12.61 -1.50
C HIS A 86 -3.71 -13.71 -2.09
N ASP A 87 -4.25 -14.49 -3.01
CA ASP A 87 -3.53 -15.50 -3.80
C ASP A 87 -3.30 -14.94 -5.20
N LEU A 88 -2.10 -14.39 -5.41
CA LEU A 88 -1.71 -13.70 -6.63
C LEU A 88 -1.06 -14.68 -7.61
N THR A 89 -1.59 -14.75 -8.82
CA THR A 89 -1.03 -15.53 -9.93
C THR A 89 -1.25 -14.83 -11.26
N THR A 90 -0.78 -15.42 -12.35
CA THR A 90 -0.86 -14.83 -13.69
C THR A 90 -1.16 -15.86 -14.76
N THR A 91 -1.80 -15.41 -15.86
CA THR A 91 -1.80 -16.13 -17.14
C THR A 91 -1.24 -15.22 -18.24
N VAL A 92 -0.73 -15.79 -19.30
CA VAL A 92 -0.18 -15.06 -20.46
C VAL A 92 -1.04 -15.33 -21.68
N THR A 93 -1.44 -14.28 -22.37
CA THR A 93 -2.20 -14.37 -23.65
C THR A 93 -1.37 -13.73 -24.76
N ASP A 94 -1.12 -14.47 -25.83
CA ASP A 94 -0.37 -13.99 -26.99
C ASP A 94 -1.21 -13.04 -27.87
N PRO A 95 -0.59 -12.38 -28.86
CA PRO A 95 -1.32 -11.51 -29.80
C PRO A 95 -2.36 -12.25 -30.67
N SER A 96 -2.26 -13.57 -30.78
CA SER A 96 -3.21 -14.43 -31.54
C SER A 96 -4.42 -14.84 -30.73
N GLY A 97 -4.40 -14.57 -29.41
CA GLY A 97 -5.48 -14.87 -28.46
C GLY A 97 -5.35 -16.23 -27.76
N ASN A 98 -4.24 -16.94 -27.92
CA ASN A 98 -4.01 -18.19 -27.18
C ASN A 98 -3.55 -17.84 -25.76
N THR A 99 -4.17 -18.46 -24.75
CA THR A 99 -3.82 -18.26 -23.33
C THR A 99 -3.10 -19.48 -22.79
N GLY A 100 -1.96 -19.25 -22.17
CA GLY A 100 -1.14 -20.26 -21.51
C GLY A 100 -1.66 -20.65 -20.13
N PRO A 101 -1.01 -21.61 -19.45
CA PRO A 101 -1.37 -22.03 -18.10
C PRO A 101 -1.09 -20.93 -17.07
N GLU A 102 -1.66 -21.10 -15.88
CA GLU A 102 -1.33 -20.25 -14.71
C GLU A 102 0.14 -20.41 -14.33
N GLY A 103 0.71 -19.29 -13.88
CA GLY A 103 2.06 -19.23 -13.35
C GLY A 103 2.16 -19.62 -11.88
N SER A 104 3.27 -19.26 -11.26
CA SER A 104 3.47 -19.45 -9.82
C SER A 104 2.48 -18.61 -9.01
N HIS A 105 2.13 -19.12 -7.82
CA HIS A 105 1.29 -18.44 -6.83
C HIS A 105 2.14 -17.76 -5.78
N VAL A 106 1.76 -16.54 -5.40
CA VAL A 106 2.31 -15.78 -4.27
C VAL A 106 1.15 -15.41 -3.34
N VAL A 107 1.08 -16.08 -2.20
CA VAL A 107 0.01 -15.83 -1.21
C VAL A 107 0.52 -14.84 -0.19
N ILE A 108 -0.10 -13.66 -0.11
CA ILE A 108 0.24 -12.58 0.83
C ILE A 108 -0.95 -12.21 1.70
N THR A 109 -0.71 -11.51 2.80
CA THR A 109 -1.76 -10.86 3.60
C THR A 109 -1.59 -9.35 3.50
N VAL A 110 -2.62 -8.65 3.03
CA VAL A 110 -2.66 -7.20 3.08
C VAL A 110 -3.26 -6.77 4.41
N ASP A 111 -2.54 -5.94 5.15
CA ASP A 111 -2.97 -5.36 6.43
C ASP A 111 -2.64 -3.86 6.48
N VAL A 112 -3.55 -3.06 5.95
CA VAL A 112 -3.48 -1.58 5.95
C VAL A 112 -4.19 -1.04 7.19
N VAL A 113 -3.89 -1.56 8.37
CA VAL A 113 -4.44 -0.98 9.59
C VAL A 113 -3.76 0.36 9.83
N PRO A 114 -4.50 1.48 9.94
CA PRO A 114 -3.92 2.72 10.41
C PRO A 114 -3.28 2.46 11.78
N GLY A 115 -2.00 2.72 11.91
CA GLY A 115 -1.30 2.55 13.19
C GLY A 115 -2.08 3.26 14.30
N LYS A 116 -2.14 2.64 15.49
CA LYS A 116 -2.80 3.25 16.65
C LYS A 116 -2.25 4.66 16.88
N VAL A 117 -3.12 5.66 16.87
CA VAL A 117 -2.77 7.03 17.26
C VAL A 117 -2.89 7.14 18.77
N GLU A 118 -1.84 7.59 19.43
CA GLU A 118 -1.83 7.84 20.88
C GLU A 118 -1.44 9.28 21.16
N ILE A 119 -2.14 9.93 22.11
CA ILE A 119 -1.70 11.19 22.72
C ILE A 119 -0.81 10.80 23.90
N THR A 120 0.45 11.24 23.88
CA THR A 120 1.43 10.93 24.94
C THR A 120 1.62 12.09 25.89
N ALA A 121 1.37 13.32 25.45
CA ALA A 121 1.44 14.49 26.31
C ALA A 121 0.53 15.63 25.80
N VAL A 122 0.05 16.42 26.74
CA VAL A 122 -0.51 17.76 26.53
C VAL A 122 0.30 18.70 27.41
N THR A 123 0.82 19.77 26.83
CA THR A 123 1.76 20.66 27.53
C THR A 123 1.21 22.08 27.56
N ASP A 124 1.18 22.65 28.74
CA ASP A 124 0.93 24.06 29.01
C ASP A 124 2.25 24.82 28.92
N ASP A 125 2.34 25.80 28.05
CA ASP A 125 3.53 26.67 27.93
C ASP A 125 3.23 28.16 28.24
N THR A 126 2.07 28.45 28.83
CA THR A 126 1.56 29.78 29.12
C THR A 126 1.40 30.00 30.61
N GLY A 127 1.54 31.25 31.05
CA GLY A 127 1.27 31.66 32.43
C GLY A 127 2.38 31.29 33.42
N SER A 128 1.99 31.15 34.68
CA SER A 128 2.92 30.92 35.80
C SER A 128 3.11 29.45 36.17
N VAL A 129 2.25 28.58 35.67
CA VAL A 129 2.31 27.15 35.89
C VAL A 129 2.36 26.48 34.51
N THR A 130 3.53 25.97 34.15
CA THR A 130 3.79 25.36 32.84
C THR A 130 4.22 23.91 32.99
N GLY A 131 4.08 23.12 31.94
CA GLY A 131 4.53 21.73 31.89
C GLY A 131 3.46 20.75 31.44
N SER A 132 3.71 19.46 31.63
CA SER A 132 2.78 18.42 31.21
C SER A 132 1.49 18.42 32.05
N LEU A 133 0.37 18.38 31.36
CA LEU A 133 -0.97 18.29 31.95
C LEU A 133 -1.39 16.85 32.10
N SER A 134 -1.93 16.49 33.27
CA SER A 134 -2.62 15.22 33.46
C SER A 134 -4.09 15.32 33.06
N GLN A 135 -4.74 14.18 32.83
CA GLN A 135 -6.16 14.16 32.50
C GLN A 135 -7.00 14.84 33.61
N GLY A 136 -7.83 15.80 33.22
CA GLY A 136 -8.66 16.59 34.14
C GLY A 136 -7.93 17.78 34.81
N ALA A 137 -6.66 18.04 34.47
CA ALA A 137 -5.96 19.23 34.94
C ALA A 137 -6.61 20.52 34.40
N LEU A 138 -6.50 21.58 35.18
CA LEU A 138 -6.88 22.93 34.75
C LEU A 138 -5.68 23.63 34.15
N THR A 139 -5.89 24.37 33.08
CA THR A 139 -4.87 25.16 32.39
C THR A 139 -5.43 26.56 32.07
N ASP A 140 -4.57 27.57 32.04
CA ASP A 140 -4.84 28.90 31.49
C ASP A 140 -4.31 29.05 30.05
N ASP A 141 -3.66 27.98 29.55
CA ASP A 141 -3.24 27.93 28.16
C ASP A 141 -4.42 27.56 27.24
N THR A 142 -4.78 28.49 26.38
CA THR A 142 -5.86 28.32 25.39
C THR A 142 -5.42 27.55 24.15
N ARG A 143 -4.11 27.24 24.03
CA ARG A 143 -3.51 26.55 22.89
C ARG A 143 -2.44 25.55 23.31
N PRO A 144 -2.75 24.64 24.23
CA PRO A 144 -1.75 23.68 24.71
C PRO A 144 -1.19 22.83 23.57
N GLN A 145 0.11 22.58 23.61
CA GLN A 145 0.70 21.66 22.63
C GLN A 145 0.27 20.24 22.94
N ILE A 146 -0.29 19.57 21.94
CA ILE A 146 -0.66 18.14 21.98
C ILE A 146 0.40 17.36 21.21
N SER A 147 0.92 16.29 21.80
CA SER A 147 1.91 15.43 21.16
C SER A 147 1.58 13.95 21.36
N GLY A 148 2.13 13.13 20.47
CA GLY A 148 1.81 11.70 20.52
C GLY A 148 2.61 10.90 19.53
N THR A 149 2.13 9.66 19.32
CA THR A 149 2.69 8.72 18.36
C THR A 149 1.63 8.23 17.39
N ALA A 150 2.04 7.94 16.16
CA ALA A 150 1.23 7.36 15.08
C ALA A 150 2.16 6.62 14.10
N LYS A 151 1.61 5.92 13.12
CA LYS A 151 2.41 5.33 12.04
C LYS A 151 3.20 6.44 11.32
N ALA A 152 4.49 6.23 11.11
CA ALA A 152 5.35 7.18 10.39
C ALA A 152 4.74 7.60 9.06
N GLY A 153 4.76 8.91 8.77
CA GLY A 153 4.19 9.49 7.55
C GLY A 153 2.66 9.61 7.52
N SER A 154 1.93 9.09 8.52
CA SER A 154 0.47 9.23 8.55
C SER A 154 0.03 10.65 8.93
N THR A 155 -1.12 11.08 8.39
CA THR A 155 -1.77 12.33 8.79
C THR A 155 -2.61 12.09 10.04
N VAL A 156 -2.32 12.83 11.12
CA VAL A 156 -3.08 12.83 12.36
C VAL A 156 -4.05 14.00 12.36
N THR A 157 -5.34 13.73 12.51
CA THR A 157 -6.37 14.73 12.66
C THR A 157 -6.68 14.92 14.15
N ILE A 158 -6.55 16.14 14.65
CA ILE A 158 -6.81 16.50 16.03
C ILE A 158 -8.22 17.07 16.13
N MET A 159 -8.99 16.55 17.07
CA MET A 159 -10.40 16.90 17.26
C MET A 159 -10.69 17.26 18.71
N ASP A 160 -11.62 18.22 18.92
CA ASP A 160 -12.29 18.47 20.18
C ASP A 160 -13.77 18.14 20.04
N GLY A 161 -14.19 17.03 20.62
CA GLY A 161 -15.49 16.44 20.36
C GLY A 161 -15.66 16.13 18.88
N SER A 162 -16.61 16.78 18.20
CA SER A 162 -16.85 16.64 16.76
C SER A 162 -16.16 17.71 15.91
N ASN A 163 -15.46 18.68 16.52
CA ASN A 163 -14.81 19.77 15.81
C ASN A 163 -13.37 19.41 15.47
N VAL A 164 -12.97 19.57 14.21
CA VAL A 164 -11.58 19.42 13.77
C VAL A 164 -10.81 20.67 14.13
N LEU A 165 -9.79 20.52 14.98
CA LEU A 165 -8.87 21.61 15.37
C LEU A 165 -7.76 21.80 14.32
N GLY A 166 -7.38 20.74 13.62
CA GLY A 166 -6.37 20.76 12.58
C GLY A 166 -5.74 19.40 12.32
N THR A 167 -4.69 19.39 11.51
CA THR A 167 -3.97 18.16 11.15
C THR A 167 -2.46 18.37 11.30
N THR A 168 -1.74 17.28 11.55
CA THR A 168 -0.28 17.20 11.53
C THR A 168 0.18 15.89 10.90
N THR A 169 1.44 15.77 10.54
CA THR A 169 1.99 14.52 9.98
C THR A 169 2.96 13.91 10.97
N ALA A 170 2.84 12.60 11.22
CA ALA A 170 3.80 11.85 12.02
C ALA A 170 5.17 11.79 11.30
N GLY A 171 6.23 12.09 12.04
CA GLY A 171 7.61 12.02 11.56
C GLY A 171 8.05 10.61 11.22
N ALA A 172 9.26 10.47 10.68
CA ALA A 172 9.84 9.17 10.36
C ALA A 172 10.04 8.27 11.59
N ASP A 173 10.12 8.86 12.79
CA ASP A 173 10.18 8.17 14.09
C ASP A 173 8.80 7.86 14.68
N GLY A 174 7.71 8.18 13.96
CA GLY A 174 6.34 7.99 14.40
C GLY A 174 5.85 9.03 15.41
N THR A 175 6.63 10.05 15.77
CA THR A 175 6.19 11.12 16.68
C THR A 175 5.46 12.23 15.92
N TRP A 176 4.52 12.87 16.60
CA TRP A 176 3.82 14.04 16.07
C TRP A 176 3.55 15.08 17.17
N SER A 177 3.43 16.32 16.78
CA SER A 177 2.97 17.40 17.66
C SER A 177 2.07 18.38 16.90
N PHE A 178 1.17 19.01 17.64
CA PHE A 178 0.21 19.97 17.13
C PHE A 178 -0.12 21.02 18.19
N THR A 179 -0.13 22.27 17.80
CA THR A 179 -0.62 23.39 18.64
C THR A 179 -1.83 24.01 17.94
N PRO A 180 -3.01 24.09 18.56
CA PRO A 180 -4.18 24.68 17.97
C PRO A 180 -3.95 26.14 17.54
N SER A 181 -4.43 26.52 16.35
CA SER A 181 -4.55 27.93 15.97
C SER A 181 -5.89 28.45 16.49
N VAL A 182 -5.92 29.66 17.05
CA VAL A 182 -7.16 30.31 17.54
C VAL A 182 -8.14 30.51 16.40
#